data_eeb759a1add0948a2361c722528a47c5
#
_entry.id   eeb759a1add0948a2361c722528a47c5
#
_cell.length_a   1.000
_cell.length_b   1.000
_cell.length_c   1.000
_cell.angle_alpha   90.00
_cell.angle_beta   90.00
_cell.angle_gamma   90.00
#
_symmetry.space_group_name_H-M   'P 1'
#
loop_
_entity.id
_entity.type
_entity.pdbx_description
1 polymer ?
#
loop_
_entity_poly.entity_id
_entity_poly.type
_entity_poly.pdbx_seq_one_letter_code
_entity_poly.pdbx_strand_id
1 'polypeptide(L)'
;EVVRGINAFTLGVRSVNPDAVVKVKWTNTWYDPTKEKNAAIALLDEGADIIAQHQDTAGPQVAAQERGAFSVGYNSDMSAMAPKAYMTAPVWNWGPYYVEQVKAVMDGTWKPEAYWGGMKDGIVELAPLTENAPEGAQEAVDEVKAKILSGEFNVFAGPIKDQSGEVKVPEGSIVSDEEQLAMDWFVEGVIGEIEK
;
A
#
# COMPACT_ATOMS: atom_id res chain seq x y z
N GLU A 1 -11.01 -1.47 -2.66
CA GLU A 1 -9.87 -0.98 -1.88
C GLU A 1 -8.54 -1.54 -2.35
N VAL A 2 -8.47 -2.83 -2.70
CA VAL A 2 -7.24 -3.51 -3.16
C VAL A 2 -6.70 -2.86 -4.43
N VAL A 3 -7.56 -2.60 -5.42
CA VAL A 3 -7.20 -1.93 -6.68
C VAL A 3 -6.58 -0.55 -6.40
N ARG A 4 -7.20 0.23 -5.53
CA ARG A 4 -6.67 1.53 -5.10
C ARG A 4 -5.29 1.39 -4.44
N GLY A 5 -5.12 0.41 -3.55
CA GLY A 5 -3.83 0.14 -2.90
C GLY A 5 -2.74 -0.22 -3.90
N ILE A 6 -3.03 -1.12 -4.85
CA ILE A 6 -2.11 -1.50 -5.93
C ILE A 6 -1.74 -0.29 -6.79
N ASN A 7 -2.72 0.54 -7.15
CA ASN A 7 -2.49 1.74 -7.94
C ASN A 7 -1.61 2.75 -7.20
N ALA A 8 -1.89 3.03 -5.93
CA ALA A 8 -1.09 3.94 -5.12
C ALA A 8 0.36 3.44 -4.97
N PHE A 9 0.54 2.14 -4.71
CA PHE A 9 1.85 1.52 -4.66
C PHE A 9 2.60 1.66 -5.99
N THR A 10 1.94 1.36 -7.10
CA THR A 10 2.54 1.46 -8.45
C THR A 10 2.94 2.90 -8.79
N LEU A 11 2.09 3.88 -8.48
CA LEU A 11 2.41 5.29 -8.67
C LEU A 11 3.64 5.70 -7.84
N GLY A 12 3.73 5.23 -6.59
CA GLY A 12 4.89 5.46 -5.73
C GLY A 12 6.17 4.85 -6.30
N VAL A 13 6.13 3.58 -6.70
CA VAL A 13 7.29 2.90 -7.32
C VAL A 13 7.75 3.63 -8.59
N ARG A 14 6.82 3.97 -9.48
CA ARG A 14 7.12 4.63 -10.75
C ARG A 14 7.52 6.10 -10.62
N SER A 15 7.22 6.75 -9.51
CA SER A 15 7.72 8.09 -9.22
C SER A 15 9.25 8.12 -9.03
N VAL A 16 9.84 7.00 -8.61
CA VAL A 16 11.29 6.83 -8.42
C VAL A 16 11.92 6.10 -9.62
N ASN A 17 11.26 5.06 -10.13
CA ASN A 17 11.71 4.30 -11.30
C ASN A 17 10.55 4.18 -12.32
N PRO A 18 10.49 5.07 -13.33
CA PRO A 18 9.41 5.08 -14.33
C PRO A 18 9.31 3.79 -15.17
N ASP A 19 10.39 3.02 -15.27
CA ASP A 19 10.44 1.78 -16.03
C ASP A 19 9.99 0.56 -15.21
N ALA A 20 9.80 0.71 -13.90
CA ALA A 20 9.37 -0.37 -13.04
C ALA A 20 7.92 -0.79 -13.37
N VAL A 21 7.67 -2.09 -13.20
CA VAL A 21 6.35 -2.70 -13.38
C VAL A 21 5.90 -3.40 -12.10
N VAL A 22 4.61 -3.42 -11.85
CA VAL A 22 4.00 -4.13 -10.72
C VAL A 22 3.12 -5.25 -11.25
N LYS A 23 3.55 -6.49 -11.06
CA LYS A 23 2.76 -7.68 -11.43
C LYS A 23 1.79 -8.04 -10.31
N VAL A 24 0.54 -8.31 -10.65
CA VAL A 24 -0.51 -8.66 -9.70
C VAL A 24 -0.88 -10.13 -9.81
N LYS A 25 -0.98 -10.79 -8.67
CA LYS A 25 -1.58 -12.13 -8.52
C LYS A 25 -2.64 -12.09 -7.43
N TRP A 26 -3.85 -12.49 -7.79
CA TRP A 26 -4.97 -12.59 -6.87
C TRP A 26 -4.95 -13.92 -6.12
N THR A 27 -5.30 -13.88 -4.84
CA THR A 27 -5.47 -15.09 -4.01
C THR A 27 -6.93 -15.32 -3.64
N ASN A 28 -7.79 -14.31 -3.84
CA ASN A 28 -9.21 -14.32 -3.50
C ASN A 28 -9.48 -14.74 -2.05
N THR A 29 -8.59 -14.34 -1.16
CA THR A 29 -8.72 -14.56 0.29
C THR A 29 -7.88 -13.51 1.05
N TRP A 30 -8.35 -13.12 2.22
CA TRP A 30 -7.61 -12.26 3.14
C TRP A 30 -6.59 -13.02 3.97
N TYR A 31 -6.91 -14.27 4.31
CA TYR A 31 -6.10 -15.09 5.18
C TYR A 31 -6.03 -16.54 4.69
N ASP A 32 -4.96 -16.87 4.02
CA ASP A 32 -4.57 -18.24 3.65
C ASP A 32 -3.04 -18.31 3.48
N PRO A 33 -2.29 -18.66 4.54
CA PRO A 33 -0.83 -18.67 4.52
C PRO A 33 -0.22 -19.45 3.35
N THR A 34 -0.90 -20.53 2.93
CA THR A 34 -0.43 -21.36 1.84
C THR A 34 -0.62 -20.72 0.48
N LYS A 35 -1.82 -20.18 0.22
CA LYS A 35 -2.11 -19.48 -1.04
C LYS A 35 -1.25 -18.22 -1.17
N GLU A 36 -1.15 -17.43 -0.11
CA GLU A 36 -0.36 -16.19 -0.09
C GLU A 36 1.11 -16.47 -0.37
N LYS A 37 1.71 -17.46 0.31
CA LYS A 37 3.09 -17.87 0.07
C LYS A 37 3.29 -18.38 -1.36
N ASN A 38 2.39 -19.21 -1.88
CA ASN A 38 2.48 -19.76 -3.24
C ASN A 38 2.34 -18.66 -4.31
N ALA A 39 1.47 -17.66 -4.12
CA ALA A 39 1.34 -16.54 -5.02
C ALA A 39 2.64 -15.72 -5.07
N ALA A 40 3.27 -15.47 -3.91
CA ALA A 40 4.56 -14.79 -3.84
C ALA A 40 5.68 -15.60 -4.53
N ILE A 41 5.75 -16.90 -4.31
CA ILE A 41 6.71 -17.78 -4.99
C ILE A 41 6.54 -17.70 -6.51
N ALA A 42 5.29 -17.72 -7.00
CA ALA A 42 5.03 -17.61 -8.43
C ALA A 42 5.49 -16.27 -9.02
N LEU A 43 5.31 -15.16 -8.30
CA LEU A 43 5.83 -13.86 -8.72
C LEU A 43 7.36 -13.82 -8.72
N LEU A 44 8.00 -14.41 -7.71
CA LEU A 44 9.47 -14.54 -7.62
C LEU A 44 10.03 -15.40 -8.75
N ASP A 45 9.35 -16.50 -9.11
CA ASP A 45 9.73 -17.35 -10.25
C ASP A 45 9.59 -16.61 -11.60
N GLU A 46 8.71 -15.62 -11.68
CA GLU A 46 8.56 -14.70 -12.81
C GLU A 46 9.56 -13.54 -12.79
N GLY A 47 10.46 -13.47 -11.79
CA GLY A 47 11.54 -12.52 -11.70
C GLY A 47 11.22 -11.25 -10.87
N ALA A 48 10.21 -11.28 -10.01
CA ALA A 48 10.00 -10.22 -9.05
C ALA A 48 11.18 -10.15 -8.05
N ASP A 49 11.67 -8.97 -7.77
CA ASP A 49 12.74 -8.68 -6.82
C ASP A 49 12.22 -8.14 -5.48
N ILE A 50 11.01 -7.62 -5.49
CA ILE A 50 10.29 -7.14 -4.30
C ILE A 50 8.89 -7.73 -4.29
N ILE A 51 8.46 -8.26 -3.14
CA ILE A 51 7.10 -8.71 -2.88
C ILE A 51 6.39 -7.71 -2.01
N ALA A 52 5.36 -7.06 -2.56
CA ALA A 52 4.38 -6.31 -1.79
C ALA A 52 3.10 -7.14 -1.64
N GLN A 53 2.41 -7.00 -0.52
CA GLN A 53 1.20 -7.77 -0.26
C GLN A 53 0.03 -6.89 0.15
N HIS A 54 -1.18 -7.39 -0.05
CA HIS A 54 -2.44 -6.83 0.45
C HIS A 54 -3.26 -7.96 1.07
N GLN A 55 -2.67 -8.62 2.08
CA GLN A 55 -3.14 -9.85 2.74
C GLN A 55 -2.60 -9.87 4.18
N ASP A 56 -3.09 -10.80 5.00
CA ASP A 56 -2.97 -10.73 6.45
C ASP A 56 -1.88 -11.61 7.06
N THR A 57 -1.21 -12.49 6.27
CA THR A 57 -0.13 -13.34 6.82
C THR A 57 1.26 -12.88 6.40
N ALA A 58 2.29 -13.33 7.11
CA ALA A 58 3.68 -13.10 6.72
C ALA A 58 4.18 -14.05 5.62
N GLY A 59 3.31 -14.92 5.08
CA GLY A 59 3.68 -15.91 4.06
C GLY A 59 4.45 -15.34 2.88
N PRO A 60 3.98 -14.26 2.22
CA PRO A 60 4.66 -13.62 1.11
C PRO A 60 6.05 -13.08 1.47
N GLN A 61 6.19 -12.47 2.64
CA GLN A 61 7.45 -11.90 3.13
C GLN A 61 8.47 -13.01 3.44
N VAL A 62 8.01 -14.11 4.02
CA VAL A 62 8.84 -15.30 4.27
C VAL A 62 9.31 -15.91 2.94
N ALA A 63 8.43 -15.99 1.92
CA ALA A 63 8.82 -16.45 0.59
C ALA A 63 9.90 -15.57 -0.04
N ALA A 64 9.76 -14.24 0.06
CA ALA A 64 10.76 -13.29 -0.40
C ALA A 64 12.11 -13.54 0.30
N GLN A 65 12.11 -13.70 1.63
CA GLN A 65 13.33 -14.00 2.40
C GLN A 65 13.99 -15.31 1.96
N GLU A 66 13.21 -16.37 1.76
CA GLU A 66 13.72 -17.67 1.32
C GLU A 66 14.38 -17.64 -0.06
N ARG A 67 13.99 -16.67 -0.89
CA ARG A 67 14.52 -16.47 -2.25
C ARG A 67 15.55 -15.33 -2.35
N GLY A 68 15.90 -14.68 -1.24
CA GLY A 68 16.85 -13.56 -1.20
C GLY A 68 16.32 -12.28 -1.87
N ALA A 69 15.01 -12.15 -1.97
CA ALA A 69 14.31 -10.95 -2.41
C ALA A 69 13.87 -10.10 -1.21
N PHE A 70 13.33 -8.90 -1.47
CA PHE A 70 12.85 -8.00 -0.43
C PHE A 70 11.32 -7.99 -0.36
N SER A 71 10.78 -7.38 0.71
CA SER A 71 9.33 -7.29 0.88
C SER A 71 8.86 -6.01 1.54
N VAL A 72 7.66 -5.61 1.14
CA VAL A 72 6.83 -4.60 1.82
C VAL A 72 5.62 -5.31 2.41
N GLY A 73 5.44 -5.19 3.72
CA GLY A 73 4.33 -5.83 4.43
C GLY A 73 3.02 -5.06 4.32
N TYR A 74 2.03 -5.47 5.12
CA TYR A 74 0.69 -4.91 5.11
C TYR A 74 0.06 -4.92 6.50
N ASN A 75 -0.67 -3.85 6.85
CA ASN A 75 -1.48 -3.66 8.06
C ASN A 75 -0.72 -3.59 9.39
N SER A 76 0.31 -4.37 9.57
CA SER A 76 1.07 -4.45 10.81
C SER A 76 2.56 -4.66 10.57
N ASP A 77 3.38 -4.36 11.56
CA ASP A 77 4.80 -4.65 11.51
C ASP A 77 5.04 -6.15 11.71
N MET A 78 5.48 -6.81 10.66
CA MET A 78 5.84 -8.23 10.61
C MET A 78 7.35 -8.44 10.44
N SER A 79 8.19 -7.45 10.74
CA SER A 79 9.64 -7.49 10.55
C SER A 79 10.31 -8.71 11.22
N ALA A 80 9.79 -9.12 12.38
CA ALA A 80 10.27 -10.30 13.09
C ALA A 80 10.06 -11.63 12.33
N MET A 81 9.11 -11.69 11.39
CA MET A 81 8.79 -12.90 10.64
C MET A 81 9.70 -13.10 9.43
N ALA A 82 10.20 -12.02 8.85
CA ALA A 82 11.09 -12.04 7.68
C ALA A 82 12.22 -10.99 7.81
N PRO A 83 13.08 -11.08 8.85
CA PRO A 83 14.02 -10.02 9.20
C PRO A 83 15.06 -9.70 8.11
N LYS A 84 15.28 -10.60 7.16
CA LYS A 84 16.24 -10.41 6.06
C LYS A 84 15.60 -9.95 4.74
N ALA A 85 14.27 -9.78 4.71
CA ALA A 85 13.55 -9.35 3.52
C ALA A 85 12.68 -8.14 3.77
N TYR A 86 12.04 -8.05 4.94
CA TYR A 86 11.12 -7.00 5.28
C TYR A 86 11.81 -5.63 5.32
N MET A 87 11.29 -4.68 4.55
CA MET A 87 11.77 -3.30 4.53
C MET A 87 10.90 -2.36 5.38
N THR A 88 9.60 -2.41 5.19
CA THR A 88 8.59 -1.60 5.89
C THR A 88 7.19 -2.14 5.59
N ALA A 89 6.15 -1.51 6.15
CA ALA A 89 4.74 -1.74 5.79
C ALA A 89 3.91 -0.48 6.05
N PRO A 90 2.83 -0.23 5.30
CA PRO A 90 1.75 0.63 5.78
C PRO A 90 1.09 -0.04 6.99
N VAL A 91 0.92 0.72 8.06
CA VAL A 91 0.33 0.25 9.32
C VAL A 91 -0.78 1.17 9.78
N TRP A 92 -1.66 0.64 10.63
CA TRP A 92 -2.82 1.36 11.14
C TRP A 92 -2.65 1.70 12.62
N ASN A 93 -2.79 2.97 12.97
CA ASN A 93 -2.78 3.46 14.34
C ASN A 93 -4.22 3.75 14.82
N TRP A 94 -4.98 2.70 15.12
CA TRP A 94 -6.38 2.80 15.55
C TRP A 94 -6.57 3.33 16.98
N GLY A 95 -5.53 3.35 17.80
CA GLY A 95 -5.61 3.71 19.21
C GLY A 95 -6.28 5.05 19.48
N PRO A 96 -5.83 6.17 18.88
CA PRO A 96 -6.46 7.49 19.06
C PRO A 96 -7.94 7.50 18.67
N TYR A 97 -8.29 6.91 17.53
CA TYR A 97 -9.67 6.81 17.06
C TYR A 97 -10.56 6.07 18.05
N TYR A 98 -10.15 4.90 18.55
CA TYR A 98 -10.93 4.15 19.52
C TYR A 98 -11.11 4.92 20.83
N VAL A 99 -10.10 5.64 21.30
CA VAL A 99 -10.21 6.48 22.50
C VAL A 99 -11.24 7.58 22.29
N GLU A 100 -11.27 8.23 21.14
CA GLU A 100 -12.27 9.26 20.80
C GLU A 100 -13.68 8.68 20.74
N GLN A 101 -13.87 7.52 20.12
CA GLN A 101 -15.17 6.85 20.05
C GLN A 101 -15.70 6.49 21.45
N VAL A 102 -14.85 5.93 22.30
CA VAL A 102 -15.22 5.60 23.68
C VAL A 102 -15.62 6.85 24.46
N LYS A 103 -14.88 7.94 24.36
CA LYS A 103 -15.22 9.22 24.98
C LYS A 103 -16.55 9.75 24.48
N ALA A 104 -16.79 9.73 23.17
CA ALA A 104 -18.04 10.17 22.58
C ALA A 104 -19.24 9.38 23.10
N VAL A 105 -19.10 8.06 23.30
CA VAL A 105 -20.13 7.22 23.91
C VAL A 105 -20.37 7.62 25.37
N MET A 106 -19.30 7.82 26.15
CA MET A 106 -19.41 8.24 27.55
C MET A 106 -20.11 9.60 27.72
N ASP A 107 -19.84 10.53 26.78
CA ASP A 107 -20.39 11.88 26.77
C ASP A 107 -21.79 11.96 26.14
N GLY A 108 -22.31 10.86 25.58
CA GLY A 108 -23.60 10.80 24.89
C GLY A 108 -23.62 11.56 23.56
N THR A 109 -22.46 11.84 22.98
CA THR A 109 -22.30 12.58 21.71
C THR A 109 -22.03 11.68 20.51
N TRP A 110 -21.81 10.38 20.73
CA TRP A 110 -21.48 9.43 19.67
C TRP A 110 -22.58 9.36 18.61
N LYS A 111 -22.15 9.34 17.34
CA LYS A 111 -23.01 9.13 16.16
C LYS A 111 -22.36 8.12 15.22
N PRO A 112 -23.15 7.30 14.50
CA PRO A 112 -22.62 6.43 13.47
C PRO A 112 -22.19 7.27 12.26
N GLU A 113 -20.89 7.29 11.97
CA GLU A 113 -20.33 8.01 10.85
C GLU A 113 -19.36 7.09 10.08
N ALA A 114 -19.29 7.23 8.74
CA ALA A 114 -18.26 6.60 7.95
C ALA A 114 -16.94 7.38 8.15
N TYR A 115 -15.99 6.77 8.88
CA TYR A 115 -14.70 7.40 9.12
C TYR A 115 -13.75 7.22 7.92
N TRP A 116 -13.12 8.31 7.50
CA TRP A 116 -12.15 8.33 6.42
C TRP A 116 -10.95 9.17 6.85
N GLY A 117 -9.94 8.52 7.41
CA GLY A 117 -8.72 9.17 7.89
C GLY A 117 -7.49 8.66 7.16
N GLY A 118 -6.47 9.51 7.06
CA GLY A 118 -5.21 9.23 6.41
C GLY A 118 -4.00 9.45 7.33
N MET A 119 -2.83 9.68 6.72
CA MET A 119 -1.61 10.02 7.47
C MET A 119 -1.74 11.31 8.27
N LYS A 120 -2.48 12.29 7.74
CA LYS A 120 -2.72 13.58 8.38
C LYS A 120 -3.49 13.46 9.68
N ASP A 121 -4.37 12.45 9.76
CA ASP A 121 -5.19 12.15 10.94
C ASP A 121 -4.47 11.20 11.91
N GLY A 122 -3.26 10.76 11.56
CA GLY A 122 -2.47 9.84 12.37
C GLY A 122 -2.98 8.40 12.38
N ILE A 123 -3.87 8.03 11.45
CA ILE A 123 -4.42 6.66 11.32
C ILE A 123 -3.53 5.80 10.44
N VAL A 124 -3.04 6.35 9.33
CA VAL A 124 -2.12 5.66 8.42
C VAL A 124 -0.69 6.06 8.76
N GLU A 125 0.14 5.08 9.02
CA GLU A 125 1.56 5.27 9.32
C GLU A 125 2.40 4.29 8.49
N LEU A 126 3.72 4.46 8.52
CA LEU A 126 4.68 3.46 8.05
C LEU A 126 5.37 2.84 9.24
N ALA A 127 5.52 1.52 9.23
CA ALA A 127 6.44 0.84 10.13
C ALA A 127 7.87 1.37 9.88
N PRO A 128 8.73 1.39 10.91
CA PRO A 128 10.12 1.81 10.74
C PRO A 128 10.80 1.07 9.58
N LEU A 129 11.59 1.78 8.79
CA LEU A 129 12.46 1.15 7.81
C LEU A 129 13.49 0.28 8.51
N THR A 130 13.68 -0.93 8.00
CA THR A 130 14.70 -1.85 8.50
C THR A 130 16.03 -1.66 7.75
N GLU A 131 17.07 -2.39 8.19
CA GLU A 131 18.38 -2.43 7.52
C GLU A 131 18.34 -2.99 6.08
N ASN A 132 17.21 -3.62 5.68
CA ASN A 132 17.01 -4.09 4.31
C ASN A 132 16.63 -2.97 3.34
N ALA A 133 16.20 -1.83 3.83
CA ALA A 133 15.94 -0.66 2.99
C ALA A 133 17.26 -0.07 2.48
N PRO A 134 17.33 0.41 1.23
CA PRO A 134 18.57 0.97 0.69
C PRO A 134 18.97 2.27 1.39
N GLU A 135 20.27 2.61 1.30
CA GLU A 135 20.77 3.90 1.77
C GLU A 135 20.00 5.06 1.09
N GLY A 136 19.66 6.08 1.87
CA GLY A 136 18.89 7.24 1.41
C GLY A 136 17.36 7.01 1.38
N ALA A 137 16.87 5.79 1.65
CA ALA A 137 15.44 5.50 1.63
C ALA A 137 14.68 6.27 2.72
N GLN A 138 15.28 6.45 3.91
CA GLN A 138 14.64 7.16 5.01
C GLN A 138 14.40 8.63 4.64
N GLU A 139 15.40 9.29 4.10
CA GLU A 139 15.31 10.70 3.68
C GLU A 139 14.26 10.89 2.57
N ALA A 140 14.22 9.99 1.58
CA ALA A 140 13.25 10.03 0.49
C ALA A 140 11.82 9.82 1.01
N VAL A 141 11.61 8.88 1.92
CA VAL A 141 10.31 8.63 2.57
C VAL A 141 9.88 9.83 3.40
N ASP A 142 10.77 10.41 4.20
CA ASP A 142 10.46 11.56 5.06
C ASP A 142 10.09 12.80 4.23
N GLU A 143 10.76 13.03 3.10
CA GLU A 143 10.43 14.12 2.18
C GLU A 143 9.01 13.97 1.61
N VAL A 144 8.66 12.79 1.08
CA VAL A 144 7.32 12.55 0.52
C VAL A 144 6.26 12.59 1.60
N LYS A 145 6.53 12.00 2.78
CA LYS A 145 5.64 12.07 3.93
C LYS A 145 5.35 13.51 4.35
N ALA A 146 6.36 14.38 4.39
CA ALA A 146 6.16 15.79 4.72
C ALA A 146 5.23 16.48 3.70
N LYS A 147 5.39 16.21 2.40
CA LYS A 147 4.53 16.75 1.34
C LYS A 147 3.08 16.23 1.44
N ILE A 148 2.88 14.96 1.80
CA ILE A 148 1.54 14.39 2.06
C ILE A 148 0.89 15.11 3.26
N LEU A 149 1.62 15.26 4.36
CA LEU A 149 1.11 15.90 5.58
C LEU A 149 0.80 17.38 5.38
N SER A 150 1.57 18.09 4.58
CA SER A 150 1.31 19.50 4.24
C SER A 150 0.15 19.68 3.24
N GLY A 151 -0.21 18.61 2.51
CA GLY A 151 -1.19 18.65 1.42
C GLY A 151 -0.61 19.14 0.08
N GLU A 152 0.72 19.29 0.00
CA GLU A 152 1.42 19.64 -1.25
C GLU A 152 1.40 18.48 -2.25
N PHE A 153 1.37 17.24 -1.78
CA PHE A 153 1.35 16.04 -2.60
C PHE A 153 0.09 15.21 -2.33
N ASN A 154 -0.58 14.81 -3.40
CA ASN A 154 -1.66 13.84 -3.38
C ASN A 154 -1.32 12.69 -4.32
N VAL A 155 -1.41 11.45 -3.83
CA VAL A 155 -1.05 10.23 -4.58
C VAL A 155 -1.84 10.11 -5.89
N PHE A 156 -3.10 10.54 -5.89
CA PHE A 156 -4.01 10.47 -7.04
C PHE A 156 -4.23 11.81 -7.72
N ALA A 157 -3.23 12.70 -7.67
CA ALA A 157 -3.23 13.91 -8.50
C ALA A 157 -2.79 13.57 -9.94
N GLY A 158 -3.54 14.07 -10.93
CA GLY A 158 -3.24 13.85 -12.35
C GLY A 158 -2.00 14.65 -12.84
N PRO A 159 -1.47 14.26 -14.01
CA PRO A 159 -2.08 13.31 -14.94
C PRO A 159 -1.80 11.83 -14.58
N ILE A 160 -2.82 10.99 -14.59
CA ILE A 160 -2.68 9.54 -14.39
C ILE A 160 -3.31 8.81 -15.58
N LYS A 161 -2.56 7.85 -16.14
CA LYS A 161 -3.00 6.99 -17.23
C LYS A 161 -3.33 5.59 -16.70
N ASP A 162 -4.25 4.93 -17.38
CA ASP A 162 -4.50 3.51 -17.16
C ASP A 162 -3.51 2.61 -17.95
N GLN A 163 -3.67 1.29 -17.81
CA GLN A 163 -2.85 0.29 -18.50
C GLN A 163 -2.87 0.41 -20.03
N SER A 164 -3.91 1.02 -20.62
CA SER A 164 -4.02 1.23 -22.06
C SER A 164 -3.34 2.52 -22.54
N GLY A 165 -2.89 3.36 -21.61
CA GLY A 165 -2.36 4.69 -21.88
C GLY A 165 -3.42 5.78 -21.97
N GLU A 166 -4.70 5.48 -21.71
CA GLU A 166 -5.78 6.47 -21.64
C GLU A 166 -5.62 7.32 -20.36
N VAL A 167 -5.75 8.64 -20.49
CA VAL A 167 -5.73 9.54 -19.34
C VAL A 167 -7.02 9.42 -18.55
N LYS A 168 -6.95 8.81 -17.37
CA LYS A 168 -8.07 8.66 -16.42
C LYS A 168 -8.22 9.86 -15.50
N VAL A 169 -7.10 10.46 -15.10
CA VAL A 169 -7.08 11.65 -14.26
C VAL A 169 -6.33 12.74 -15.02
N PRO A 170 -7.01 13.79 -15.49
CA PRO A 170 -6.36 14.89 -16.19
C PRO A 170 -5.41 15.69 -15.29
N GLU A 171 -4.48 16.41 -15.91
CA GLU A 171 -3.60 17.34 -15.20
C GLU A 171 -4.43 18.37 -14.40
N GLY A 172 -4.03 18.64 -13.17
CA GLY A 172 -4.72 19.56 -12.26
C GLY A 172 -5.99 19.01 -11.60
N SER A 173 -6.35 17.75 -11.88
CA SER A 173 -7.45 17.04 -11.21
C SER A 173 -6.91 16.10 -10.12
N ILE A 174 -7.74 15.80 -9.15
CA ILE A 174 -7.47 14.81 -8.09
C ILE A 174 -8.66 13.85 -8.04
N VAL A 175 -8.40 12.56 -7.91
CA VAL A 175 -9.45 11.54 -7.73
C VAL A 175 -10.14 11.77 -6.39
N SER A 176 -11.46 11.94 -6.41
CA SER A 176 -12.26 12.10 -5.20
C SER A 176 -12.30 10.82 -4.35
N ASP A 177 -12.68 10.94 -3.08
CA ASP A 177 -12.81 9.78 -2.19
C ASP A 177 -13.84 8.77 -2.71
N GLU A 178 -14.94 9.23 -3.30
CA GLU A 178 -15.96 8.39 -3.92
C GLU A 178 -15.41 7.62 -5.13
N GLU A 179 -14.65 8.28 -5.99
CA GLU A 179 -13.98 7.64 -7.13
C GLU A 179 -12.90 6.66 -6.68
N GLN A 180 -12.17 6.97 -5.62
CA GLN A 180 -11.19 6.06 -5.01
C GLN A 180 -11.85 4.79 -4.47
N LEU A 181 -13.03 4.91 -3.85
CA LEU A 181 -13.80 3.76 -3.35
C LEU A 181 -14.38 2.90 -4.49
N ALA A 182 -14.68 3.52 -5.62
CA ALA A 182 -15.24 2.86 -6.80
C ALA A 182 -14.19 2.45 -7.85
N MET A 183 -12.89 2.61 -7.55
CA MET A 183 -11.81 2.40 -8.52
C MET A 183 -11.77 0.96 -9.04
N ASP A 184 -11.99 0.79 -10.33
CA ASP A 184 -12.10 -0.49 -11.04
C ASP A 184 -11.16 -0.61 -12.26
N TRP A 185 -10.09 0.17 -12.27
CA TRP A 185 -9.06 0.20 -13.32
C TRP A 185 -7.66 0.26 -12.70
N PHE A 186 -6.66 -0.26 -13.42
CA PHE A 186 -5.26 -0.18 -13.01
C PHE A 186 -4.53 0.96 -13.73
N VAL A 187 -3.59 1.57 -13.01
CA VAL A 187 -2.68 2.59 -13.57
C VAL A 187 -1.66 1.96 -14.52
N GLU A 188 -1.09 2.76 -15.39
CA GLU A 188 0.04 2.40 -16.24
C GLU A 188 1.19 1.82 -15.39
N GLY A 189 1.80 0.73 -15.86
CA GLY A 189 2.85 -0.01 -15.15
C GLY A 189 2.36 -1.21 -14.34
N VAL A 190 1.06 -1.37 -14.13
CA VAL A 190 0.50 -2.61 -13.56
C VAL A 190 0.37 -3.68 -14.65
N ILE A 191 0.83 -4.89 -14.36
CA ILE A 191 0.65 -6.08 -15.20
C ILE A 191 -0.28 -7.04 -14.47
N GLY A 192 -1.43 -7.31 -15.06
CA GLY A 192 -2.49 -8.15 -14.52
C GLY A 192 -3.87 -7.61 -14.87
N GLU A 193 -4.89 -8.36 -14.50
CA GLU A 193 -6.30 -8.01 -14.70
C GLU A 193 -7.00 -7.94 -13.35
N ILE A 194 -8.06 -7.16 -13.26
CA ILE A 194 -8.92 -7.15 -12.07
C ILE A 194 -9.85 -8.36 -12.17
N GLU A 195 -9.71 -9.29 -11.24
CA GLU A 195 -10.63 -10.42 -11.13
C GLU A 195 -11.99 -9.93 -10.59
N LYS A 196 -13.06 -10.38 -11.25
CA LYS A 196 -14.46 -10.00 -10.94
C LYS A 196 -15.16 -11.10 -10.16
#